data_6c244bdbebe408fd16e40904ffdf1e17
#
_entry.id   6c244bdbebe408fd16e40904ffdf1e17
#
_cell.length_a   1.000
_cell.length_b   1.000
_cell.length_c   1.000
_cell.angle_alpha   90.00
_cell.angle_beta   90.00
_cell.angle_gamma   90.00
#
_symmetry.space_group_name_H-M   'P 1'
#
loop_
_entity.id
_entity.type
_entity.pdbx_description
1 polymer ?
#
loop_
_entity_poly.entity_id
_entity_poly.type
_entity_poly.pdbx_seq_one_letter_code
_entity_poly.pdbx_strand_id
1 'polypeptide(L)'
;MRRIIVGLLALTAALSLAAFSGTARADAFEDILKKGVVRIAVPLDVPPFGSQNEKREAEGFDVELAGMIAKALGVKLELQQITAGNRIPYLITNKVDIVIAVMGLTPERAKQIMFTSPYADTQLAVYGPKALAVSSADKLGNYKVAATKGSTMEIGLTAMNPKAQIMRTEDDATSATAYLSGQTELFATNSLLIPDLQKRNPNKEFEVKFTIRRSPAHIGVRMGEHNLVRWLDSFIFFNTMNGEIDRLHQKYLGVAYNPLPSL
;
A
#
# COMPACT_ATOMS: atom_id res chain seq x y z
N MET A 1 -3.51 66.74 -14.50
CA MET A 1 -2.56 65.65 -14.78
C MET A 1 -2.20 64.82 -13.55
N ARG A 2 -1.83 65.40 -12.39
CA ARG A 2 -1.45 64.61 -11.17
C ARG A 2 -2.54 63.66 -10.63
N ARG A 3 -3.82 64.06 -10.70
CA ARG A 3 -4.96 63.25 -10.20
C ARG A 3 -5.30 62.02 -11.10
N ILE A 4 -5.00 62.11 -12.40
CA ILE A 4 -5.25 60.99 -13.36
C ILE A 4 -4.16 59.93 -13.23
N ILE A 5 -2.92 60.33 -12.96
CA ILE A 5 -1.78 59.42 -12.78
C ILE A 5 -1.94 58.59 -11.50
N VAL A 6 -2.45 59.18 -10.39
CA VAL A 6 -2.73 58.47 -9.13
C VAL A 6 -3.87 57.48 -9.31
N GLY A 7 -4.91 57.77 -10.08
CA GLY A 7 -5.98 56.83 -10.42
C GLY A 7 -5.53 55.61 -11.25
N LEU A 8 -4.62 55.81 -12.22
CA LEU A 8 -4.09 54.73 -13.01
C LEU A 8 -3.16 53.81 -12.20
N LEU A 9 -2.33 54.36 -11.30
CA LEU A 9 -1.48 53.56 -10.40
C LEU A 9 -2.26 52.74 -9.39
N ALA A 10 -3.39 53.27 -8.87
CA ALA A 10 -4.26 52.53 -7.98
C ALA A 10 -5.00 51.35 -8.68
N LEU A 11 -5.38 51.57 -9.96
CA LEU A 11 -6.06 50.53 -10.76
C LEU A 11 -5.11 49.40 -11.16
N THR A 12 -3.84 49.69 -11.49
CA THR A 12 -2.84 48.68 -11.75
C THR A 12 -2.42 47.88 -10.52
N ALA A 13 -2.38 48.48 -9.35
CA ALA A 13 -2.14 47.81 -8.07
C ALA A 13 -3.28 46.85 -7.71
N ALA A 14 -4.55 47.26 -7.92
CA ALA A 14 -5.71 46.40 -7.70
C ALA A 14 -5.78 45.20 -8.64
N LEU A 15 -5.41 45.35 -9.94
CA LEU A 15 -5.33 44.25 -10.87
C LEU A 15 -4.19 43.28 -10.56
N SER A 16 -3.09 43.77 -10.00
CA SER A 16 -1.95 42.90 -9.62
C SER A 16 -2.25 42.01 -8.41
N LEU A 17 -3.10 42.46 -7.46
CA LEU A 17 -3.52 41.64 -6.33
C LEU A 17 -4.52 40.53 -6.74
N ALA A 18 -5.34 40.77 -7.76
CA ALA A 18 -6.29 39.77 -8.25
C ALA A 18 -5.62 38.61 -9.01
N ALA A 19 -4.42 38.83 -9.59
CA ALA A 19 -3.69 37.81 -10.32
C ALA A 19 -2.99 36.76 -9.43
N PHE A 20 -2.88 36.99 -8.12
CA PHE A 20 -2.30 36.04 -7.15
C PHE A 20 -3.33 35.16 -6.44
N SER A 21 -4.59 35.17 -6.87
CA SER A 21 -5.53 34.13 -6.45
C SER A 21 -5.15 32.82 -7.12
N GLY A 22 -3.99 32.28 -6.77
CA GLY A 22 -3.65 30.90 -7.07
C GLY A 22 -4.81 30.04 -6.57
N THR A 23 -5.44 29.29 -7.46
CA THR A 23 -6.44 28.30 -7.09
C THR A 23 -5.76 27.33 -6.14
N ALA A 24 -5.92 27.57 -4.82
CA ALA A 24 -5.57 26.58 -3.83
C ALA A 24 -6.35 25.33 -4.23
N ARG A 25 -5.64 24.31 -4.74
CA ARG A 25 -6.26 23.02 -5.04
C ARG A 25 -6.86 22.53 -3.73
N ALA A 26 -8.17 22.33 -3.69
CA ALA A 26 -8.81 21.75 -2.52
C ALA A 26 -8.12 20.41 -2.20
N ASP A 27 -7.77 20.20 -0.94
CA ASP A 27 -7.25 18.93 -0.45
C ASP A 27 -8.29 17.83 -0.73
N ALA A 28 -7.85 16.65 -1.09
CA ALA A 28 -8.74 15.53 -1.38
C ALA A 28 -9.71 15.23 -0.22
N PHE A 29 -9.35 15.57 1.02
CA PHE A 29 -10.21 15.39 2.18
C PHE A 29 -11.52 16.20 2.06
N GLU A 30 -11.42 17.49 1.72
CA GLU A 30 -12.59 18.34 1.51
C GLU A 30 -13.42 17.88 0.30
N ASP A 31 -12.74 17.51 -0.78
CA ASP A 31 -13.38 16.98 -2.00
C ASP A 31 -14.18 15.71 -1.72
N ILE A 32 -13.63 14.78 -0.94
CA ILE A 32 -14.28 13.52 -0.54
C ILE A 32 -15.56 13.83 0.24
N LEU A 33 -15.47 14.69 1.26
CA LEU A 33 -16.62 15.06 2.09
C LEU A 33 -17.71 15.77 1.27
N LYS A 34 -17.32 16.68 0.39
CA LYS A 34 -18.25 17.42 -0.47
C LYS A 34 -18.95 16.54 -1.50
N LYS A 35 -18.22 15.57 -2.09
CA LYS A 35 -18.77 14.62 -3.09
C LYS A 35 -19.56 13.50 -2.44
N GLY A 36 -19.37 13.25 -1.14
CA GLY A 36 -19.97 12.12 -0.43
C GLY A 36 -19.46 10.75 -0.88
N VAL A 37 -18.26 10.69 -1.47
CA VAL A 37 -17.66 9.46 -2.03
C VAL A 37 -16.16 9.45 -1.78
N VAL A 38 -15.62 8.31 -1.35
CA VAL A 38 -14.17 8.03 -1.30
C VAL A 38 -13.82 6.86 -2.19
N ARG A 39 -12.81 7.03 -3.05
CA ARG A 39 -12.28 5.98 -3.93
C ARG A 39 -11.06 5.36 -3.28
N ILE A 40 -11.16 4.11 -2.86
CA ILE A 40 -10.08 3.39 -2.16
C ILE A 40 -9.65 2.19 -3.01
N ALA A 41 -8.35 2.11 -3.30
CA ALA A 41 -7.78 0.94 -3.95
C ALA A 41 -7.29 -0.08 -2.93
N VAL A 42 -7.66 -1.35 -3.16
CA VAL A 42 -7.28 -2.50 -2.34
C VAL A 42 -6.80 -3.66 -3.22
N PRO A 43 -5.90 -4.55 -2.75
CA PRO A 43 -5.57 -5.76 -3.48
C PRO A 43 -6.75 -6.74 -3.39
N LEU A 44 -6.96 -7.58 -4.40
CA LEU A 44 -7.92 -8.69 -4.35
C LEU A 44 -7.26 -10.03 -4.72
N ASP A 45 -5.94 -10.09 -4.65
CA ASP A 45 -5.08 -11.22 -4.96
C ASP A 45 -4.08 -11.54 -3.84
N VAL A 46 -4.26 -10.92 -2.66
CA VAL A 46 -3.35 -10.99 -1.50
C VAL A 46 -4.11 -11.39 -0.24
N PRO A 47 -4.73 -12.60 -0.18
CA PRO A 47 -5.35 -13.03 1.05
C PRO A 47 -4.30 -13.20 2.17
N PRO A 48 -4.59 -12.88 3.42
CA PRO A 48 -5.88 -12.46 3.98
C PRO A 48 -6.14 -10.94 3.94
N PHE A 49 -5.30 -10.15 3.28
CA PHE A 49 -5.48 -8.69 3.19
C PHE A 49 -6.59 -8.29 2.24
N GLY A 50 -6.67 -8.95 1.09
CA GLY A 50 -7.75 -8.75 0.14
C GLY A 50 -7.88 -9.91 -0.84
N SER A 51 -9.11 -10.36 -1.03
CA SER A 51 -9.51 -11.44 -1.95
C SER A 51 -10.94 -11.23 -2.41
N GLN A 52 -11.38 -12.07 -3.34
CA GLN A 52 -12.80 -12.20 -3.68
C GLN A 52 -13.33 -13.52 -3.13
N ASN A 53 -14.51 -13.47 -2.50
CA ASN A 53 -15.22 -14.67 -2.08
C ASN A 53 -15.88 -15.38 -3.30
N GLU A 54 -16.57 -16.49 -3.05
CA GLU A 54 -17.27 -17.27 -4.08
C GLU A 54 -18.33 -16.45 -4.86
N LYS A 55 -18.89 -15.42 -4.22
CA LYS A 55 -19.85 -14.48 -4.82
C LYS A 55 -19.19 -13.33 -5.56
N ARG A 56 -17.84 -13.32 -5.67
CA ARG A 56 -17.03 -12.22 -6.23
C ARG A 56 -17.14 -10.90 -5.45
N GLU A 57 -17.53 -10.97 -4.19
CA GLU A 57 -17.49 -9.82 -3.29
C GLU A 57 -16.10 -9.68 -2.70
N ALA A 58 -15.62 -8.44 -2.58
CA ALA A 58 -14.33 -8.14 -1.98
C ALA A 58 -14.37 -8.41 -0.46
N GLU A 59 -13.37 -9.11 0.06
CA GLU A 59 -13.20 -9.41 1.48
C GLU A 59 -11.73 -9.36 1.89
N GLY A 60 -11.46 -9.20 3.17
CA GLY A 60 -10.12 -9.20 3.74
C GLY A 60 -9.84 -7.99 4.62
N PHE A 61 -8.66 -7.98 5.22
CA PHE A 61 -8.23 -6.94 6.16
C PHE A 61 -8.30 -5.53 5.54
N ASP A 62 -7.66 -5.32 4.40
CA ASP A 62 -7.58 -4.02 3.73
C ASP A 62 -8.97 -3.56 3.22
N VAL A 63 -9.82 -4.52 2.83
CA VAL A 63 -11.21 -4.27 2.39
C VAL A 63 -12.06 -3.79 3.56
N GLU A 64 -11.98 -4.48 4.71
CA GLU A 64 -12.74 -4.08 5.91
C GLU A 64 -12.24 -2.73 6.45
N LEU A 65 -10.92 -2.50 6.45
CA LEU A 65 -10.32 -1.22 6.83
C LEU A 65 -10.81 -0.07 5.93
N ALA A 66 -10.92 -0.30 4.61
CA ALA A 66 -11.48 0.66 3.67
C ALA A 66 -12.95 0.98 3.99
N GLY A 67 -13.74 -0.03 4.33
CA GLY A 67 -15.13 0.14 4.77
C GLY A 67 -15.25 0.96 6.06
N MET A 68 -14.37 0.71 7.03
CA MET A 68 -14.32 1.47 8.28
C MET A 68 -13.95 2.95 8.03
N ILE A 69 -13.01 3.24 7.14
CA ILE A 69 -12.62 4.61 6.76
C ILE A 69 -13.81 5.33 6.11
N ALA A 70 -14.46 4.73 5.13
CA ALA A 70 -15.61 5.34 4.46
C ALA A 70 -16.77 5.61 5.43
N LYS A 71 -17.04 4.68 6.34
CA LYS A 71 -18.04 4.83 7.41
C LYS A 71 -17.69 5.99 8.35
N ALA A 72 -16.43 6.10 8.76
CA ALA A 72 -15.97 7.17 9.65
C ALA A 72 -16.00 8.55 8.97
N LEU A 73 -15.78 8.62 7.66
CA LEU A 73 -15.94 9.83 6.85
C LEU A 73 -17.42 10.17 6.59
N GLY A 74 -18.35 9.23 6.81
CA GLY A 74 -19.77 9.42 6.49
C GLY A 74 -20.06 9.46 4.99
N VAL A 75 -19.26 8.78 4.15
CA VAL A 75 -19.34 8.81 2.70
C VAL A 75 -19.48 7.41 2.10
N LYS A 76 -19.90 7.34 0.82
CA LYS A 76 -19.93 6.09 0.07
C LYS A 76 -18.51 5.60 -0.25
N LEU A 77 -18.29 4.29 -0.12
CA LEU A 77 -17.06 3.63 -0.56
C LEU A 77 -17.17 3.21 -2.03
N GLU A 78 -16.16 3.58 -2.82
CA GLU A 78 -15.92 2.99 -4.14
C GLU A 78 -14.59 2.25 -4.11
N LEU A 79 -14.66 0.91 -4.13
CA LEU A 79 -13.48 0.06 -4.17
C LEU A 79 -12.94 -0.08 -5.58
N GLN A 80 -11.61 0.02 -5.69
CA GLN A 80 -10.87 -0.24 -6.92
C GLN A 80 -9.87 -1.36 -6.67
N GLN A 81 -9.91 -2.43 -7.46
CA GLN A 81 -8.85 -3.44 -7.44
C GLN A 81 -7.51 -2.87 -7.92
N ILE A 82 -6.43 -3.29 -7.25
CA ILE A 82 -5.09 -2.81 -7.57
C ILE A 82 -4.04 -3.92 -7.43
N THR A 83 -2.99 -3.85 -8.25
CA THR A 83 -1.78 -4.66 -8.10
C THR A 83 -0.62 -3.83 -7.56
N ALA A 84 0.46 -4.50 -7.14
CA ALA A 84 1.62 -3.83 -6.54
C ALA A 84 2.20 -2.71 -7.44
N GLY A 85 2.28 -2.94 -8.75
CA GLY A 85 2.84 -1.99 -9.72
C GLY A 85 1.98 -0.75 -9.95
N ASN A 86 0.66 -0.84 -9.73
CA ASN A 86 -0.29 0.24 -10.04
C ASN A 86 -0.58 1.18 -8.86
N ARG A 87 -0.10 0.88 -7.64
CA ARG A 87 -0.41 1.66 -6.41
C ARG A 87 -0.08 3.14 -6.55
N ILE A 88 1.16 3.48 -6.89
CA ILE A 88 1.60 4.86 -7.07
C ILE A 88 0.97 5.50 -8.33
N PRO A 89 0.98 4.87 -9.53
CA PRO A 89 0.30 5.42 -10.70
C PRO A 89 -1.16 5.79 -10.47
N TYR A 90 -1.94 5.00 -9.75
CA TYR A 90 -3.36 5.29 -9.49
C TYR A 90 -3.55 6.53 -8.59
N LEU A 91 -2.66 6.74 -7.63
CA LEU A 91 -2.68 7.95 -6.79
C LEU A 91 -2.31 9.19 -7.60
N ILE A 92 -1.16 9.19 -8.29
CA ILE A 92 -0.66 10.39 -8.99
C ILE A 92 -1.56 10.81 -10.17
N THR A 93 -2.25 9.85 -10.81
CA THR A 93 -3.22 10.13 -11.88
C THR A 93 -4.63 10.44 -11.38
N ASN A 94 -4.82 10.54 -10.06
CA ASN A 94 -6.13 10.81 -9.45
C ASN A 94 -7.22 9.78 -9.78
N LYS A 95 -6.83 8.54 -10.06
CA LYS A 95 -7.77 7.43 -10.28
C LYS A 95 -8.43 7.00 -8.97
N VAL A 96 -7.69 7.08 -7.86
CA VAL A 96 -8.15 6.82 -6.49
C VAL A 96 -7.68 7.91 -5.54
N ASP A 97 -8.32 8.02 -4.40
CA ASP A 97 -7.98 8.99 -3.35
C ASP A 97 -7.01 8.36 -2.33
N ILE A 98 -7.20 7.07 -2.03
CA ILE A 98 -6.48 6.32 -1.01
C ILE A 98 -6.06 4.97 -1.58
N VAL A 99 -4.87 4.48 -1.19
CA VAL A 99 -4.41 3.10 -1.44
C VAL A 99 -4.17 2.40 -0.10
N ILE A 100 -4.86 1.28 0.12
CA ILE A 100 -4.66 0.36 1.24
C ILE A 100 -4.32 -1.00 0.63
N ALA A 101 -3.03 -1.33 0.56
CA ALA A 101 -2.57 -2.49 -0.21
C ALA A 101 -1.23 -3.04 0.31
N VAL A 102 -1.14 -3.25 1.62
CA VAL A 102 0.07 -3.78 2.28
C VAL A 102 1.34 -3.06 1.80
N MET A 103 1.25 -1.75 1.62
CA MET A 103 2.29 -0.97 0.96
C MET A 103 3.40 -0.55 1.92
N GLY A 104 4.60 -1.15 1.74
CA GLY A 104 5.79 -0.73 2.47
C GLY A 104 6.29 0.64 2.02
N LEU A 105 6.71 1.46 3.00
CA LEU A 105 7.36 2.74 2.77
C LEU A 105 8.81 2.53 2.31
N THR A 106 9.21 3.28 1.28
CA THR A 106 10.62 3.46 0.88
C THR A 106 10.90 4.94 0.60
N PRO A 107 12.18 5.39 0.72
CA PRO A 107 12.53 6.78 0.41
C PRO A 107 12.14 7.21 -1.01
N GLU A 108 12.22 6.29 -1.99
CA GLU A 108 11.87 6.57 -3.39
C GLU A 108 10.37 6.78 -3.56
N ARG A 109 9.55 5.99 -2.88
CA ARG A 109 8.09 6.14 -2.88
C ARG A 109 7.66 7.40 -2.13
N ALA A 110 8.33 7.73 -1.01
CA ALA A 110 8.04 8.93 -0.23
C ALA A 110 8.33 10.24 -0.97
N LYS A 111 9.13 10.21 -2.07
CA LYS A 111 9.27 11.35 -2.98
C LYS A 111 8.07 11.55 -3.92
N GLN A 112 7.19 10.57 -4.04
CA GLN A 112 6.10 10.57 -5.01
C GLN A 112 4.72 10.66 -4.38
N ILE A 113 4.56 10.08 -3.18
CA ILE A 113 3.29 10.01 -2.44
C ILE A 113 3.54 10.22 -0.95
N MET A 114 2.48 10.50 -0.21
CA MET A 114 2.50 10.56 1.25
C MET A 114 2.03 9.23 1.85
N PHE A 115 2.51 8.93 3.03
CA PHE A 115 2.18 7.74 3.79
C PHE A 115 1.63 8.10 5.17
N THR A 116 0.71 7.29 5.67
CA THR A 116 0.26 7.35 7.06
C THR A 116 1.23 6.63 7.99
N SER A 117 1.00 6.73 9.30
CA SER A 117 1.48 5.76 10.27
C SER A 117 1.09 4.34 9.86
N PRO A 118 1.88 3.31 10.24
CA PRO A 118 1.58 1.94 9.82
C PRO A 118 0.32 1.38 10.48
N TYR A 119 -0.42 0.55 9.73
CA TYR A 119 -1.60 -0.14 10.23
C TYR A 119 -1.39 -1.64 10.42
N ALA A 120 -0.31 -2.21 9.89
CA ALA A 120 0.09 -3.59 10.10
C ALA A 120 1.61 -3.73 10.05
N ASP A 121 2.14 -4.71 10.81
CA ASP A 121 3.56 -5.07 10.77
C ASP A 121 3.75 -6.31 9.91
N THR A 122 4.60 -6.22 8.92
CA THR A 122 4.87 -7.32 8.01
C THR A 122 6.37 -7.58 7.87
N GLN A 123 6.73 -8.84 7.69
CA GLN A 123 8.08 -9.27 7.36
C GLN A 123 8.11 -9.83 5.94
N LEU A 124 9.05 -9.34 5.16
CA LEU A 124 9.29 -9.81 3.80
C LEU A 124 10.44 -10.80 3.82
N ALA A 125 10.23 -11.98 3.22
CA ALA A 125 11.23 -13.03 3.19
C ALA A 125 11.17 -13.84 1.89
N VAL A 126 12.23 -14.56 1.63
CA VAL A 126 12.30 -15.59 0.59
C VAL A 126 11.98 -16.94 1.22
N TYR A 127 11.07 -17.67 0.61
CA TYR A 127 10.60 -18.99 1.02
C TYR A 127 10.97 -20.03 -0.02
N GLY A 128 11.14 -21.28 0.41
CA GLY A 128 11.43 -22.39 -0.47
C GLY A 128 11.41 -23.73 0.25
N PRO A 129 11.73 -24.84 -0.47
CA PRO A 129 11.84 -26.15 0.12
C PRO A 129 12.96 -26.24 1.15
N LYS A 130 12.76 -27.04 2.20
CA LYS A 130 13.76 -27.26 3.26
C LYS A 130 15.11 -27.72 2.71
N ALA A 131 15.08 -28.55 1.68
CA ALA A 131 16.28 -29.12 1.07
C ALA A 131 17.20 -28.08 0.41
N LEU A 132 16.72 -26.88 0.08
CA LEU A 132 17.54 -25.84 -0.54
C LEU A 132 18.31 -25.06 0.53
N ALA A 133 19.64 -25.15 0.52
CA ALA A 133 20.52 -24.47 1.45
C ALA A 133 20.82 -23.02 1.01
N VAL A 134 19.77 -22.17 0.93
CA VAL A 134 19.88 -20.75 0.61
C VAL A 134 19.64 -19.92 1.88
N SER A 135 20.66 -19.25 2.40
CA SER A 135 20.57 -18.52 3.66
C SER A 135 20.77 -16.99 3.53
N SER A 136 20.98 -16.50 2.29
CA SER A 136 21.15 -15.07 2.00
C SER A 136 20.95 -14.83 0.50
N ALA A 137 20.78 -13.56 0.13
CA ALA A 137 20.63 -13.17 -1.27
C ALA A 137 21.87 -13.52 -2.12
N ASP A 138 23.06 -13.45 -1.55
CA ASP A 138 24.33 -13.81 -2.25
C ASP A 138 24.41 -15.29 -2.60
N LYS A 139 23.69 -16.15 -1.85
CA LYS A 139 23.66 -17.60 -2.04
C LYS A 139 22.54 -18.08 -2.94
N LEU A 140 21.82 -17.19 -3.59
CA LEU A 140 20.77 -17.56 -4.54
C LEU A 140 21.30 -18.35 -5.75
N GLY A 141 22.54 -18.09 -6.18
CA GLY A 141 23.14 -18.78 -7.32
C GLY A 141 22.24 -18.71 -8.56
N ASN A 142 21.90 -19.88 -9.11
CA ASN A 142 21.04 -20.00 -10.29
C ASN A 142 19.55 -20.24 -9.96
N TYR A 143 19.19 -20.28 -8.67
CA TYR A 143 17.78 -20.45 -8.29
C TYR A 143 16.94 -19.24 -8.71
N LYS A 144 15.79 -19.50 -9.30
CA LYS A 144 14.81 -18.48 -9.66
C LYS A 144 13.90 -18.17 -8.47
N VAL A 145 13.65 -16.89 -8.25
CA VAL A 145 12.76 -16.39 -7.20
C VAL A 145 11.56 -15.74 -7.85
N ALA A 146 10.34 -16.22 -7.61
CA ALA A 146 9.13 -15.50 -8.00
C ALA A 146 8.92 -14.30 -7.09
N ALA A 147 8.63 -13.13 -7.66
CA ALA A 147 8.28 -11.93 -6.92
C ALA A 147 7.39 -11.01 -7.76
N THR A 148 6.42 -10.36 -7.12
CA THR A 148 5.52 -9.42 -7.79
C THR A 148 6.25 -8.14 -8.17
N LYS A 149 6.18 -7.75 -9.43
CA LYS A 149 6.80 -6.54 -9.98
C LYS A 149 6.33 -5.29 -9.24
N GLY A 150 7.26 -4.40 -8.88
CA GLY A 150 6.97 -3.17 -8.14
C GLY A 150 6.58 -3.40 -6.67
N SER A 151 6.64 -4.63 -6.17
CA SER A 151 6.46 -4.93 -4.76
C SER A 151 7.69 -4.54 -3.94
N THR A 152 7.51 -4.39 -2.62
CA THR A 152 8.64 -4.10 -1.72
C THR A 152 9.61 -5.29 -1.63
N MET A 153 9.11 -6.52 -1.84
CA MET A 153 9.94 -7.74 -1.90
C MET A 153 10.87 -7.72 -3.11
N GLU A 154 10.33 -7.46 -4.29
CA GLU A 154 11.08 -7.41 -5.54
C GLU A 154 12.16 -6.31 -5.50
N ILE A 155 11.78 -5.10 -5.06
CA ILE A 155 12.70 -3.97 -4.91
C ILE A 155 13.82 -4.31 -3.90
N GLY A 156 13.46 -4.86 -2.74
CA GLY A 156 14.41 -5.23 -1.70
C GLY A 156 15.39 -6.32 -2.16
N LEU A 157 14.87 -7.38 -2.78
CA LEU A 157 15.69 -8.48 -3.28
C LEU A 157 16.64 -8.02 -4.41
N THR A 158 16.16 -7.18 -5.33
CA THR A 158 16.99 -6.58 -6.39
C THR A 158 18.11 -5.73 -5.81
N ALA A 159 17.84 -4.96 -4.74
CA ALA A 159 18.85 -4.15 -4.08
C ALA A 159 19.90 -5.01 -3.34
N MET A 160 19.48 -6.13 -2.72
CA MET A 160 20.39 -7.07 -2.05
C MET A 160 21.27 -7.84 -3.03
N ASN A 161 20.71 -8.26 -4.18
CA ASN A 161 21.44 -8.97 -5.22
C ASN A 161 20.91 -8.59 -6.62
N PRO A 162 21.53 -7.60 -7.27
CA PRO A 162 21.12 -7.18 -8.62
C PRO A 162 21.24 -8.26 -9.71
N LYS A 163 22.00 -9.34 -9.44
CA LYS A 163 22.19 -10.48 -10.34
C LYS A 163 21.23 -11.65 -10.08
N ALA A 164 20.37 -11.53 -9.04
CA ALA A 164 19.38 -12.56 -8.72
C ALA A 164 18.44 -12.82 -9.91
N GLN A 165 18.17 -14.08 -10.19
CA GLN A 165 17.20 -14.49 -11.21
C GLN A 165 15.78 -14.33 -10.68
N ILE A 166 15.23 -13.10 -10.77
CA ILE A 166 13.88 -12.79 -10.30
C ILE A 166 12.89 -12.95 -11.45
N MET A 167 11.98 -13.90 -11.31
CA MET A 167 10.80 -14.01 -12.17
C MET A 167 9.78 -12.99 -11.67
N ARG A 168 9.67 -11.87 -12.39
CA ARG A 168 8.74 -10.78 -12.08
C ARG A 168 7.36 -11.06 -12.63
N THR A 169 6.39 -11.19 -11.77
CA THR A 169 4.99 -11.44 -12.14
C THR A 169 4.15 -10.17 -11.99
N GLU A 170 2.98 -10.15 -12.63
CA GLU A 170 2.12 -8.97 -12.59
C GLU A 170 1.40 -8.79 -11.25
N ASP A 171 1.09 -9.89 -10.56
CA ASP A 171 0.37 -9.90 -9.28
C ASP A 171 0.89 -10.98 -8.32
N ASP A 172 0.42 -10.94 -7.06
CA ASP A 172 0.88 -11.85 -6.01
C ASP A 172 0.34 -13.28 -6.21
N ALA A 173 -0.85 -13.44 -6.76
CA ALA A 173 -1.41 -14.76 -7.08
C ALA A 173 -0.57 -15.49 -8.14
N THR A 174 -0.14 -14.79 -9.18
CA THR A 174 0.76 -15.33 -10.22
C THR A 174 2.13 -15.66 -9.65
N SER A 175 2.68 -14.84 -8.73
CA SER A 175 3.92 -15.15 -8.02
C SER A 175 3.82 -16.44 -7.21
N ALA A 176 2.75 -16.59 -6.45
CA ALA A 176 2.50 -17.81 -5.68
C ALA A 176 2.34 -19.04 -6.60
N THR A 177 1.60 -18.90 -7.70
CA THR A 177 1.39 -19.96 -8.68
C THR A 177 2.70 -20.40 -9.33
N ALA A 178 3.62 -19.49 -9.67
CA ALA A 178 4.92 -19.80 -10.24
C ALA A 178 5.75 -20.68 -9.30
N TYR A 179 5.72 -20.41 -8.01
CA TYR A 179 6.37 -21.25 -7.00
C TYR A 179 5.64 -22.59 -6.79
N LEU A 180 4.32 -22.58 -6.67
CA LEU A 180 3.52 -23.78 -6.44
C LEU A 180 3.65 -24.78 -7.59
N SER A 181 3.69 -24.31 -8.83
CA SER A 181 3.85 -25.15 -10.05
C SER A 181 5.30 -25.60 -10.31
N GLY A 182 6.29 -25.06 -9.58
CA GLY A 182 7.69 -25.37 -9.77
C GLY A 182 8.37 -24.62 -10.93
N GLN A 183 7.76 -23.55 -11.45
CA GLN A 183 8.42 -22.65 -12.41
C GLN A 183 9.57 -21.87 -11.76
N THR A 184 9.50 -21.68 -10.45
CA THR A 184 10.58 -21.14 -9.62
C THR A 184 10.82 -22.04 -8.41
N GLU A 185 12.07 -22.11 -7.97
CA GLU A 185 12.45 -22.89 -6.78
C GLU A 185 12.16 -22.11 -5.49
N LEU A 186 12.07 -20.80 -5.58
CA LEU A 186 11.92 -19.89 -4.45
C LEU A 186 10.80 -18.87 -4.70
N PHE A 187 10.29 -18.33 -3.61
CA PHE A 187 9.18 -17.37 -3.59
C PHE A 187 9.44 -16.26 -2.60
N ALA A 188 9.46 -15.01 -3.06
CA ALA A 188 9.58 -13.83 -2.21
C ALA A 188 8.19 -13.26 -1.90
N THR A 189 7.80 -13.26 -0.63
CA THR A 189 6.49 -12.77 -0.22
C THR A 189 6.47 -12.25 1.22
N ASN A 190 5.31 -11.79 1.64
CA ASN A 190 5.01 -11.38 3.00
C ASN A 190 4.73 -12.61 3.89
N SER A 191 5.32 -12.62 5.09
CA SER A 191 5.17 -13.73 6.04
C SER A 191 3.71 -14.02 6.42
N LEU A 192 2.85 -13.00 6.44
CA LEU A 192 1.44 -13.15 6.82
C LEU A 192 0.57 -13.88 5.77
N LEU A 193 1.09 -14.06 4.53
CA LEU A 193 0.41 -14.84 3.50
C LEU A 193 0.69 -16.34 3.62
N ILE A 194 1.78 -16.73 4.28
CA ILE A 194 2.24 -18.11 4.33
C ILE A 194 1.26 -19.07 5.03
N PRO A 195 0.64 -18.73 6.17
CA PRO A 195 -0.31 -19.63 6.83
C PRO A 195 -1.48 -20.05 5.93
N ASP A 196 -2.05 -19.10 5.17
CA ASP A 196 -3.13 -19.38 4.24
C ASP A 196 -2.65 -20.20 3.02
N LEU A 197 -1.50 -19.86 2.46
CA LEU A 197 -0.88 -20.64 1.38
C LEU A 197 -0.56 -22.07 1.80
N GLN A 198 -0.01 -22.27 2.99
CA GLN A 198 0.30 -23.58 3.55
C GLN A 198 -0.96 -24.43 3.76
N LYS A 199 -2.03 -23.80 4.30
CA LYS A 199 -3.31 -24.49 4.51
C LYS A 199 -3.93 -24.98 3.21
N ARG A 200 -3.86 -24.18 2.16
CA ARG A 200 -4.38 -24.52 0.82
C ARG A 200 -3.48 -25.48 0.05
N ASN A 201 -2.18 -25.55 0.40
CA ASN A 201 -1.18 -26.37 -0.28
C ASN A 201 -0.36 -27.19 0.74
N PRO A 202 -0.96 -28.18 1.44
CA PRO A 202 -0.36 -28.86 2.58
C PRO A 202 0.93 -29.64 2.21
N ASN A 203 1.07 -30.03 0.95
CA ASN A 203 2.23 -30.79 0.45
C ASN A 203 3.36 -29.87 -0.07
N LYS A 204 3.19 -28.55 -0.05
CA LYS A 204 4.22 -27.61 -0.48
C LYS A 204 4.93 -27.04 0.75
N GLU A 205 6.25 -26.98 0.65
CA GLU A 205 7.06 -26.40 1.72
C GLU A 205 7.23 -24.88 1.56
N PHE A 206 7.15 -24.15 2.69
CA PHE A 206 7.35 -22.70 2.76
C PHE A 206 8.32 -22.38 3.89
N GLU A 207 9.52 -22.98 3.88
CA GLU A 207 10.54 -22.66 4.86
C GLU A 207 11.16 -21.30 4.53
N VAL A 208 11.33 -20.45 5.57
CA VAL A 208 12.04 -19.18 5.43
C VAL A 208 13.50 -19.45 5.09
N LYS A 209 13.96 -18.98 3.95
CA LYS A 209 15.36 -19.07 3.52
C LYS A 209 16.17 -17.91 4.09
N PHE A 210 15.67 -16.70 3.90
CA PHE A 210 16.22 -15.50 4.55
C PHE A 210 15.19 -14.37 4.55
N THR A 211 15.35 -13.45 5.49
CA THR A 211 14.53 -12.24 5.58
C THR A 211 15.10 -11.18 4.64
N ILE A 212 14.24 -10.56 3.82
CA ILE A 212 14.60 -9.40 3.00
C ILE A 212 14.61 -8.15 3.90
N ARG A 213 13.49 -7.89 4.58
CA ARG A 213 13.35 -6.77 5.54
C ARG A 213 12.04 -6.84 6.32
N ARG A 214 11.98 -6.13 7.44
CA ARG A 214 10.71 -5.73 8.04
C ARG A 214 10.11 -4.61 7.20
N SER A 215 8.82 -4.67 6.93
CA SER A 215 8.15 -3.73 6.02
C SER A 215 6.74 -3.44 6.53
N PRO A 216 6.60 -2.54 7.51
CA PRO A 216 5.29 -2.10 7.96
C PRO A 216 4.42 -1.66 6.80
N ALA A 217 3.11 -1.95 6.88
CA ALA A 217 2.13 -1.58 5.88
C ALA A 217 1.52 -0.22 6.22
N HIS A 218 1.50 0.66 5.23
CA HIS A 218 1.03 2.03 5.34
C HIS A 218 -0.08 2.30 4.33
N ILE A 219 -0.98 3.20 4.65
CA ILE A 219 -1.93 3.78 3.69
C ILE A 219 -1.19 4.86 2.89
N GLY A 220 -1.41 4.87 1.57
CA GLY A 220 -0.84 5.88 0.67
C GLY A 220 -1.88 6.87 0.17
N VAL A 221 -1.51 8.13 0.04
CA VAL A 221 -2.28 9.19 -0.62
C VAL A 221 -1.38 10.02 -1.52
N ARG A 222 -1.96 10.85 -2.39
CA ARG A 222 -1.17 11.74 -3.27
C ARG A 222 -0.29 12.69 -2.45
N MET A 223 0.79 13.12 -3.08
CA MET A 223 1.63 14.19 -2.55
C MET A 223 0.81 15.48 -2.40
N GLY A 224 0.96 16.15 -1.23
CA GLY A 224 0.27 17.40 -0.91
C GLY A 224 -1.10 17.25 -0.25
N GLU A 225 -1.63 16.03 -0.07
CA GLU A 225 -2.91 15.75 0.59
C GLU A 225 -2.73 15.68 2.14
N HIS A 226 -2.24 16.76 2.73
CA HIS A 226 -1.85 16.80 4.14
C HIS A 226 -3.02 16.60 5.10
N ASN A 227 -4.19 17.19 4.82
CA ASN A 227 -5.36 17.02 5.67
C ASN A 227 -5.87 15.58 5.64
N LEU A 228 -5.85 14.95 4.46
CA LEU A 228 -6.27 13.55 4.33
C LEU A 228 -5.33 12.61 5.10
N VAL A 229 -4.01 12.77 4.97
CA VAL A 229 -3.04 11.98 5.75
C VAL A 229 -3.24 12.18 7.25
N ARG A 230 -3.34 13.42 7.70
CA ARG A 230 -3.53 13.73 9.13
C ARG A 230 -4.83 13.14 9.67
N TRP A 231 -5.91 13.19 8.90
CA TRP A 231 -7.16 12.54 9.29
C TRP A 231 -7.03 11.03 9.36
N LEU A 232 -6.37 10.41 8.38
CA LEU A 232 -6.12 8.96 8.36
C LEU A 232 -5.23 8.53 9.54
N ASP A 233 -4.21 9.30 9.89
CA ASP A 233 -3.37 9.04 11.07
C ASP A 233 -4.19 9.11 12.37
N SER A 234 -5.07 10.12 12.48
CA SER A 234 -6.00 10.22 13.62
C SER A 234 -6.97 9.05 13.67
N PHE A 235 -7.45 8.59 12.52
CA PHE A 235 -8.31 7.41 12.40
C PHE A 235 -7.58 6.13 12.83
N ILE A 236 -6.34 5.91 12.37
CA ILE A 236 -5.52 4.74 12.76
C ILE A 236 -5.27 4.78 14.28
N PHE A 237 -4.84 5.93 14.81
CA PHE A 237 -4.57 6.10 16.23
C PHE A 237 -5.82 5.80 17.08
N PHE A 238 -6.96 6.42 16.77
CA PHE A 238 -8.22 6.20 17.50
C PHE A 238 -8.65 4.73 17.46
N ASN A 239 -8.58 4.08 16.28
CA ASN A 239 -8.99 2.68 16.13
C ASN A 239 -7.95 1.68 16.70
N THR A 240 -6.71 2.09 16.90
CA THR A 240 -5.72 1.35 17.70
C THR A 240 -6.08 1.41 19.18
N MET A 241 -6.40 2.60 19.70
CA MET A 241 -6.72 2.81 21.12
C MET A 241 -8.02 2.12 21.56
N ASN A 242 -9.02 2.02 20.67
CA ASN A 242 -10.29 1.35 20.97
C ASN A 242 -10.31 -0.15 20.60
N GLY A 243 -9.16 -0.69 20.12
CA GLY A 243 -9.01 -2.12 19.85
C GLY A 243 -9.53 -2.59 18.48
N GLU A 244 -10.06 -1.71 17.62
CA GLU A 244 -10.59 -2.10 16.31
C GLU A 244 -9.50 -2.58 15.34
N ILE A 245 -8.30 -1.96 15.38
CA ILE A 245 -7.15 -2.44 14.58
C ILE A 245 -6.71 -3.81 15.07
N ASP A 246 -6.64 -4.04 16.39
CA ASP A 246 -6.33 -5.36 16.96
C ASP A 246 -7.39 -6.41 16.57
N ARG A 247 -8.67 -6.06 16.61
CA ARG A 247 -9.75 -6.94 16.15
C ARG A 247 -9.56 -7.38 14.69
N LEU A 248 -9.18 -6.47 13.79
CA LEU A 248 -8.86 -6.80 12.40
C LEU A 248 -7.66 -7.75 12.30
N HIS A 249 -6.61 -7.48 13.08
CA HIS A 249 -5.42 -8.34 13.14
C HIS A 249 -5.76 -9.75 13.59
N GLN A 250 -6.50 -9.90 14.69
CA GLN A 250 -6.92 -11.21 15.18
C GLN A 250 -7.82 -11.94 14.20
N LYS A 251 -8.79 -11.22 13.59
CA LYS A 251 -9.75 -11.79 12.65
C LYS A 251 -9.08 -12.33 11.39
N TYR A 252 -8.20 -11.57 10.77
CA TYR A 252 -7.64 -11.89 9.46
C TYR A 252 -6.25 -12.49 9.50
N LEU A 253 -5.41 -12.07 10.45
CA LEU A 253 -4.00 -12.46 10.53
C LEU A 253 -3.73 -13.49 11.64
N GLY A 254 -4.69 -13.71 12.54
CA GLY A 254 -4.54 -14.66 13.66
C GLY A 254 -3.52 -14.21 14.71
N VAL A 255 -3.12 -12.96 14.71
CA VAL A 255 -2.13 -12.38 15.64
C VAL A 255 -2.63 -11.07 16.22
N ALA A 256 -2.20 -10.74 17.43
CA ALA A 256 -2.48 -9.44 18.03
C ALA A 256 -1.71 -8.32 17.30
N TYR A 257 -2.30 -7.13 17.26
CA TYR A 257 -1.61 -5.95 16.75
C TYR A 257 -0.55 -5.48 17.75
N ASN A 258 0.69 -5.36 17.29
CA ASN A 258 1.75 -4.72 18.04
C ASN A 258 2.01 -3.34 17.43
N PRO A 259 1.59 -2.25 18.08
CA PRO A 259 1.73 -0.91 17.53
C PRO A 259 3.18 -0.57 17.18
N LEU A 260 3.34 0.06 16.05
CA LEU A 260 4.63 0.51 15.52
C LEU A 260 4.78 2.01 15.76
N PRO A 261 6.03 2.53 15.79
CA PRO A 261 6.26 3.97 15.83
C PRO A 261 5.52 4.67 14.68
N SER A 262 4.91 5.82 14.99
CA SER A 262 4.37 6.73 13.98
C SER A 262 5.48 7.36 13.13
N LEU A 263 5.12 7.86 11.96
CA LEU A 263 6.03 8.64 11.09
C LEU A 263 6.23 10.05 11.63
#